data_8cd8e09ffa6b2e0f2ae16488084abc86
#
_entry.id   8cd8e09ffa6b2e0f2ae16488084abc86
#
_cell.length_a   1.000
_cell.length_b   1.000
_cell.length_c   1.000
_cell.angle_alpha   90.00
_cell.angle_beta   90.00
_cell.angle_gamma   90.00
#
_symmetry.space_group_name_H-M   'P 1'
#
loop_
_entity.id
_entity.type
_entity.pdbx_description
1 polymer ?
#
loop_
_entity_poly.entity_id
_entity_poly.type
_entity_poly.pdbx_seq_one_letter_code
_entity_poly.pdbx_strand_id
1 'polypeptide(L)'
;MLVARKPGKLPGHILTREYDLEYGKNSLSIQSNALKKFNSFVIVDDLLATGGTVNCVFRLLQEQRKEVLGLITVIELNELKGRSKFNFPVQSIISL
;
A
#
# COMPACT_ATOMS: atom_id res chain seq x y z
N MET A 1 -5.48 -7.17 -11.28
CA MET A 1 -5.49 -6.45 -9.99
C MET A 1 -4.88 -7.33 -8.91
N LEU A 2 -4.06 -6.74 -8.07
CA LEU A 2 -3.39 -7.42 -6.97
C LEU A 2 -3.95 -6.90 -5.65
N VAL A 3 -4.25 -7.81 -4.72
CA VAL A 3 -4.83 -7.43 -3.43
C VAL A 3 -3.82 -7.65 -2.31
N ALA A 4 -3.61 -6.60 -1.48
CA ALA A 4 -2.85 -6.70 -0.24
C ALA A 4 -3.83 -6.91 0.91
N ARG A 5 -3.60 -7.92 1.74
CA ARG A 5 -4.49 -8.28 2.82
C ARG A 5 -3.72 -8.64 4.09
N LYS A 6 -4.43 -8.71 5.20
CA LYS A 6 -3.84 -9.20 6.45
C LYS A 6 -3.36 -10.64 6.29
N PRO A 7 -2.29 -11.04 7.01
CA PRO A 7 -1.77 -12.40 6.92
C PRO A 7 -2.84 -13.46 7.15
N GLY A 8 -2.75 -14.56 6.41
CA GLY A 8 -3.71 -15.66 6.51
C GLY A 8 -4.98 -15.50 5.67
N LYS A 9 -5.13 -14.38 4.96
CA LYS A 9 -6.31 -14.12 4.12
C LYS A 9 -6.09 -14.43 2.65
N LEU A 10 -4.85 -14.71 2.24
CA LEU A 10 -4.50 -15.02 0.86
C LEU A 10 -3.97 -16.44 0.73
N PRO A 11 -4.35 -17.16 -0.34
CA PRO A 11 -3.81 -18.50 -0.61
C PRO A 11 -2.45 -18.43 -1.28
N GLY A 12 -1.71 -19.56 -1.25
CA GLY A 12 -0.47 -19.74 -1.96
C GLY A 12 0.73 -19.05 -1.32
N HIS A 13 1.75 -18.79 -2.12
CA HIS A 13 2.95 -18.10 -1.66
C HIS A 13 2.66 -16.63 -1.48
N ILE A 14 2.97 -16.12 -0.29
CA ILE A 14 2.71 -14.73 0.07
C ILE A 14 4.00 -14.04 0.49
N LEU A 15 3.99 -12.71 0.32
CA LEU A 15 5.00 -11.82 0.87
C LEU A 15 4.32 -10.98 1.94
N THR A 16 4.93 -10.89 3.10
CA THR A 16 4.36 -10.19 4.25
C THR A 16 5.31 -9.12 4.74
N ARG A 17 4.76 -7.97 5.12
CA ARG A 17 5.51 -6.89 5.73
C ARG A 17 4.73 -6.32 6.90
N GLU A 18 5.44 -6.09 8.01
CA GLU A 18 4.90 -5.40 9.18
C GLU A 18 5.00 -3.89 9.01
N TYR A 19 4.09 -3.16 9.63
CA TYR A 19 4.15 -1.72 9.74
C TYR A 19 3.66 -1.26 11.11
N ASP A 20 4.17 -0.12 11.56
CA ASP A 20 3.86 0.41 12.86
C ASP A 20 2.54 1.18 12.86
N LEU A 21 1.76 0.97 13.91
CA LEU A 21 0.58 1.75 14.25
C LEU A 21 0.83 2.46 15.58
N GLU A 22 -0.03 3.43 15.92
CA GLU A 22 0.03 4.09 17.22
C GLU A 22 -0.08 3.10 18.40
N TYR A 23 -0.81 2.02 18.19
CA TYR A 23 -1.14 1.03 19.22
C TYR A 23 -0.39 -0.29 19.09
N GLY A 24 0.62 -0.35 18.23
CA GLY A 24 1.36 -1.58 18.00
C GLY A 24 1.76 -1.74 16.54
N LYS A 25 1.77 -2.99 16.09
CA LYS A 25 2.17 -3.33 14.71
C LYS A 25 1.06 -4.06 14.00
N ASN A 26 1.00 -3.88 12.69
CA ASN A 26 0.13 -4.64 11.82
C ASN A 26 0.96 -5.17 10.65
N SER A 27 0.39 -6.08 9.86
CA SER A 27 1.07 -6.71 8.74
C SER A 27 0.15 -6.79 7.53
N LEU A 28 0.74 -6.74 6.34
CA LEU A 28 0.03 -6.96 5.09
C LEU A 28 0.75 -8.02 4.27
N SER A 29 -0.02 -8.79 3.51
CA SER A 29 0.46 -9.86 2.66
C SER A 29 0.01 -9.68 1.23
N ILE A 30 0.88 -10.03 0.29
CA ILE A 30 0.61 -9.99 -1.14
C ILE A 30 1.02 -11.34 -1.75
N GLN A 31 0.24 -11.84 -2.70
CA GLN A 31 0.58 -13.06 -3.43
C GLN A 31 1.78 -12.83 -4.33
N SER A 32 2.87 -13.59 -4.12
CA SER A 32 4.12 -13.40 -4.87
C SER A 32 3.98 -13.71 -6.35
N ASN A 33 3.17 -14.71 -6.71
CA ASN A 33 2.97 -15.10 -8.11
C ASN A 33 2.31 -13.98 -8.93
N ALA A 34 1.41 -13.20 -8.32
CA ALA A 34 0.77 -12.09 -8.99
C ALA A 34 1.77 -10.96 -9.28
N LEU A 35 2.75 -10.75 -8.40
CA LEU A 35 3.79 -9.76 -8.60
C LEU A 35 4.70 -10.05 -9.79
N LYS A 36 4.96 -11.32 -10.07
CA LYS A 36 5.91 -11.72 -11.13
C LYS A 36 5.47 -11.29 -12.52
N LYS A 37 4.17 -11.07 -12.72
CA LYS A 37 3.61 -10.76 -14.04
C LYS A 37 3.80 -9.31 -14.47
N PHE A 38 4.07 -8.41 -13.53
CA PHE A 38 4.12 -6.98 -13.78
C PHE A 38 5.31 -6.34 -13.09
N ASN A 39 5.81 -5.24 -13.68
CA ASN A 39 6.93 -4.48 -13.14
C ASN A 39 6.51 -3.15 -12.52
N SER A 40 5.34 -2.65 -12.87
CA SER A 40 4.84 -1.34 -12.43
C SER A 40 3.43 -1.48 -11.88
N PHE A 41 3.13 -0.70 -10.83
CA PHE A 41 1.86 -0.77 -10.13
C PHE A 41 1.34 0.62 -9.78
N VAL A 42 0.02 0.74 -9.76
CA VAL A 42 -0.67 1.86 -9.13
C VAL A 42 -1.38 1.28 -7.91
N ILE A 43 -1.21 1.95 -6.77
CA ILE A 43 -1.87 1.56 -5.53
C ILE A 43 -3.24 2.23 -5.50
N VAL A 44 -4.27 1.47 -5.14
CA VAL A 44 -5.63 1.99 -4.98
C VAL A 44 -6.11 1.62 -3.58
N ASP A 45 -6.59 2.60 -2.84
CA ASP A 45 -7.10 2.39 -1.49
C ASP A 45 -8.35 3.25 -1.28
N ASP A 46 -9.15 2.93 -0.28
CA ASP A 46 -10.35 3.71 0.03
C ASP A 46 -10.03 4.97 0.84
N LEU A 47 -9.07 4.90 1.74
CA LEU A 47 -8.75 5.99 2.67
C LEU A 47 -7.24 6.19 2.79
N LEU A 48 -6.80 7.44 2.60
CA LEU A 48 -5.45 7.85 2.94
C LEU A 48 -5.51 8.69 4.23
N ALA A 49 -5.09 8.08 5.33
CA ALA A 49 -4.98 8.74 6.63
C ALA A 49 -3.52 9.12 6.87
N THR A 50 -2.82 8.41 7.73
CA THR A 50 -1.39 8.65 8.00
C THR A 50 -0.47 8.17 6.88
N GLY A 51 -0.96 7.27 6.03
CA GLY A 51 -0.17 6.67 4.96
C GLY A 51 0.56 5.39 5.36
N GLY A 52 0.35 4.90 6.59
CA GLY A 52 1.05 3.72 7.08
C GLY A 52 0.77 2.47 6.26
N THR A 53 -0.49 2.21 5.94
CA THR A 53 -0.90 1.06 5.13
C THR A 53 -0.31 1.13 3.73
N VAL A 54 -0.44 2.28 3.07
CA VAL A 54 0.10 2.48 1.72
C VAL A 54 1.62 2.37 1.73
N ASN A 55 2.27 2.94 2.75
CA ASN A 55 3.72 2.83 2.87
C ASN A 55 4.17 1.38 3.02
N CYS A 56 3.41 0.57 3.75
CA CYS A 56 3.69 -0.86 3.88
C CYS A 56 3.65 -1.55 2.51
N VAL A 57 2.61 -1.32 1.72
CA VAL A 57 2.47 -1.88 0.37
C VAL A 57 3.60 -1.37 -0.53
N PHE A 58 3.89 -0.08 -0.50
CA PHE A 58 4.97 0.51 -1.27
C PHE A 58 6.32 -0.14 -0.96
N ARG A 59 6.65 -0.30 0.33
CA ARG A 59 7.90 -0.93 0.75
C ARG A 59 7.98 -2.39 0.30
N LEU A 60 6.88 -3.11 0.37
CA LEU A 60 6.82 -4.50 -0.06
C LEU A 60 7.09 -4.60 -1.56
N LEU A 61 6.48 -3.74 -2.37
CA LEU A 61 6.72 -3.69 -3.81
C LEU A 61 8.16 -3.28 -4.12
N GLN A 62 8.70 -2.31 -3.39
CA GLN A 62 10.07 -1.84 -3.57
C GLN A 62 11.08 -2.95 -3.27
N GLU A 63 10.86 -3.74 -2.23
CA GLU A 63 11.71 -4.87 -1.89
C GLU A 63 11.74 -5.92 -3.00
N GLN A 64 10.65 -6.03 -3.75
CA GLN A 64 10.54 -6.94 -4.90
C GLN A 64 11.01 -6.28 -6.20
N ARG A 65 11.63 -5.11 -6.12
CA ARG A 65 12.15 -4.33 -7.27
C ARG A 65 11.04 -3.94 -8.25
N LYS A 66 9.85 -3.66 -7.72
CA LYS A 66 8.72 -3.18 -8.51
C LYS A 66 8.65 -1.65 -8.41
N GLU A 67 8.10 -1.03 -9.44
CA GLU A 67 7.91 0.41 -9.49
C GLU A 67 6.48 0.77 -9.10
N VAL A 68 6.32 1.77 -8.23
CA VAL A 68 5.02 2.33 -7.88
C VAL A 68 4.87 3.65 -8.62
N LEU A 69 3.89 3.71 -9.52
CA LEU A 69 3.63 4.87 -10.38
C LEU A 69 2.80 5.93 -9.67
N GLY A 70 2.00 5.55 -8.70
CA GLY A 70 1.15 6.48 -7.99
C GLY A 70 0.18 5.80 -7.04
N LEU A 71 -0.60 6.63 -6.35
CA LEU A 71 -1.66 6.22 -5.45
C LEU A 71 -2.94 6.92 -5.86
N ILE A 72 -4.04 6.17 -5.91
CA ILE A 72 -5.39 6.71 -6.06
C ILE A 72 -6.16 6.31 -4.81
N THR A 73 -6.76 7.29 -4.14
CA THR A 73 -7.58 7.04 -2.96
C THR A 73 -8.92 7.75 -3.10
N VAL A 74 -9.96 7.19 -2.50
CA VAL A 74 -11.27 7.82 -2.51
C VAL A 74 -11.28 9.02 -1.57
N ILE A 75 -10.84 8.83 -0.34
CA ILE A 75 -10.85 9.86 0.69
C ILE A 75 -9.43 10.10 1.21
N GLU A 76 -9.06 11.37 1.30
CA GLU A 76 -7.79 11.77 1.91
C GLU A 76 -8.06 12.67 3.11
N LEU A 77 -7.48 12.34 4.26
CA LEU A 77 -7.53 13.15 5.48
C LEU A 77 -6.33 14.10 5.49
N ASN A 78 -6.52 15.32 5.04
CA ASN A 78 -5.43 16.28 4.80
C ASN A 78 -4.63 16.61 6.06
N GLU A 79 -5.26 16.67 7.22
CA GLU A 79 -4.59 17.01 8.47
C GLU A 79 -3.49 16.01 8.85
N LEU A 80 -3.64 14.76 8.45
CA LEU A 80 -2.67 13.71 8.76
C LEU A 80 -1.47 13.71 7.83
N LYS A 81 -1.52 14.48 6.73
CA LYS A 81 -0.42 14.66 5.79
C LYS A 81 0.18 13.37 5.27
N GLY A 82 -0.66 12.35 5.05
CA GLY A 82 -0.21 11.04 4.61
C GLY A 82 0.55 11.08 3.29
N ARG A 83 0.12 11.95 2.34
CA ARG A 83 0.78 12.03 1.03
C ARG A 83 2.23 12.52 1.11
N SER A 84 2.61 13.22 2.17
CA SER A 84 3.98 13.71 2.33
C SER A 84 5.01 12.60 2.50
N LYS A 85 4.58 11.38 2.80
CA LYS A 85 5.46 10.21 2.93
C LYS A 85 5.94 9.68 1.59
N PHE A 86 5.33 10.09 0.49
CA PHE A 86 5.56 9.48 -0.82
C PHE A 86 6.15 10.47 -1.80
N ASN A 87 7.03 9.96 -2.68
CA ASN A 87 7.61 10.73 -3.77
C ASN A 87 6.94 10.46 -5.12
N PHE A 88 5.91 9.61 -5.15
CA PHE A 88 5.10 9.38 -6.34
C PHE A 88 3.80 10.19 -6.26
N PRO A 89 3.10 10.41 -7.41
CA PRO A 89 1.87 11.16 -7.42
C PRO A 89 0.77 10.52 -6.58
N VAL A 90 0.02 11.36 -5.88
CA VAL A 90 -1.15 10.95 -5.08
C VAL A 90 -2.35 11.72 -5.57
N GLN A 91 -3.42 11.00 -5.91
CA GLN A 91 -4.68 11.59 -6.34
C GLN A 91 -5.81 11.09 -5.45
N SER A 92 -6.61 12.01 -4.93
CA SER A 92 -7.78 11.69 -4.12
C SER A 92 -9.03 12.27 -4.76
N ILE A 93 -10.16 11.58 -4.56
CA ILE A 93 -11.46 12.05 -5.06
C ILE A 93 -12.04 13.07 -4.11
N ILE A 94 -11.95 12.80 -2.80
CA ILE A 94 -12.45 13.66 -1.73
C ILE A 94 -11.32 13.96 -0.77
N SER A 95 -11.08 15.25 -0.51
CA SER A 95 -10.09 15.69 0.49
C SER A 95 -10.84 16.31 1.67
N LEU A 96 -10.55 15.83 2.85
CA LEU A 96 -11.19 16.33 4.07
C LEU A 96 -10.19 16.97 5.03
#